data_38cd95771dbab495c8fa6e6a275524ce
#
_entry.id   38cd95771dbab495c8fa6e6a275524ce
#
_cell.length_a   1.000
_cell.length_b   1.000
_cell.length_c   1.000
_cell.angle_alpha   90.00
_cell.angle_beta   90.00
_cell.angle_gamma   90.00
#
_symmetry.space_group_name_H-M   'P 1'
#
loop_
_entity.id
_entity.type
_entity.pdbx_description
1 polymer ?
#
loop_
_entity_poly.entity_id
_entity_poly.type
_entity_poly.pdbx_seq_one_letter_code
_entity_poly.pdbx_strand_id
1 'polypeptide(L)'
;MQKNKSKGGLSGPPALVLLISFLMIVPTFLNFGSMDKPGAGYVAIIALHIIIFGFPAAFYCYIKGKGFAKRIKLSPPRGKSFGVTLLGAVLLMLQSCILKFGVFYFGYDYSAYTLYGSSFSVKADSLGGIILPVAALAIVPAIAEELVFRGIVFTEYSKTGFFCSAIASSLLFAFIHFDFAQFLIYFLDGMLLCFIVFLTGTVTSAIVAHILYNIFVLFGEKYVWLFSSNPDSELLFWLILIALYLLFAFIFLGTAERCMLRRAENGDEPPAVLQKSALPAAYFAVFTAKPMLIEIALFAIVSLIGLL
;
A
#
# COMPACT_ATOMS: atom_id res chain seq x y z
N MET A 1 13.05 -8.50 -38.31
CA MET A 1 13.23 -7.17 -37.69
C MET A 1 12.05 -6.87 -36.76
N GLN A 2 12.06 -7.35 -35.53
CA GLN A 2 11.10 -6.92 -34.50
C GLN A 2 11.66 -5.69 -33.80
N LYS A 3 11.21 -4.51 -34.23
CA LYS A 3 11.60 -3.19 -33.72
C LYS A 3 11.09 -3.00 -32.29
N ASN A 4 12.01 -2.99 -31.33
CA ASN A 4 12.09 -2.09 -30.17
C ASN A 4 10.78 -1.40 -29.68
N LYS A 5 9.74 -2.17 -29.30
CA LYS A 5 8.55 -1.65 -28.60
C LYS A 5 8.64 -1.70 -27.06
N SER A 6 9.78 -2.09 -26.49
CA SER A 6 9.89 -2.32 -25.05
C SER A 6 10.41 -1.14 -24.21
N LYS A 7 11.05 -0.12 -24.83
CA LYS A 7 11.64 1.00 -24.07
C LYS A 7 10.62 2.01 -23.50
N GLY A 8 9.41 2.08 -24.05
CA GLY A 8 8.37 2.98 -23.52
C GLY A 8 7.52 2.40 -22.38
N GLY A 9 7.58 1.08 -22.13
CA GLY A 9 6.71 0.40 -21.15
C GLY A 9 7.16 0.52 -19.69
N LEU A 10 8.46 0.61 -19.41
CA LEU A 10 8.99 0.58 -18.06
C LEU A 10 8.98 1.94 -17.34
N SER A 11 8.87 3.04 -18.05
CA SER A 11 8.74 4.39 -17.49
C SER A 11 7.28 4.82 -17.24
N GLY A 12 6.30 4.07 -17.74
CA GLY A 12 4.88 4.40 -17.58
C GLY A 12 4.39 4.36 -16.13
N PRO A 13 4.64 3.29 -15.37
CA PRO A 13 4.20 3.20 -13.98
C PRO A 13 4.74 4.32 -13.09
N PRO A 14 6.05 4.63 -13.03
CA PRO A 14 6.53 5.73 -12.21
C PRO A 14 6.08 7.11 -12.71
N ALA A 15 5.79 7.27 -14.01
CA ALA A 15 5.19 8.51 -14.51
C ALA A 15 3.75 8.71 -14.03
N LEU A 16 2.97 7.62 -13.92
CA LEU A 16 1.64 7.66 -13.30
C LEU A 16 1.73 8.07 -11.82
N VAL A 17 2.64 7.44 -11.07
CA VAL A 17 2.81 7.74 -9.64
C VAL A 17 3.29 9.18 -9.44
N LEU A 18 4.25 9.64 -10.24
CA LEU A 18 4.71 11.03 -10.21
C LEU A 18 3.57 12.04 -10.46
N LEU A 19 2.66 11.74 -11.39
CA LEU A 19 1.45 12.56 -11.57
C LEU A 19 0.57 12.56 -10.32
N ILE A 20 0.37 11.41 -9.68
CA ILE A 20 -0.39 11.27 -8.43
C ILE A 20 0.28 12.10 -7.33
N SER A 21 1.60 11.99 -7.16
CA SER A 21 2.38 12.75 -6.18
C SER A 21 2.22 14.26 -6.35
N PHE A 22 2.29 14.76 -7.58
CA PHE A 22 2.01 16.18 -7.85
C PHE A 22 0.57 16.57 -7.50
N LEU A 23 -0.41 15.73 -7.84
CA LEU A 23 -1.81 15.99 -7.49
C LEU A 23 -2.05 15.93 -5.97
N MET A 24 -1.27 15.16 -5.21
CA MET A 24 -1.34 15.15 -3.74
C MET A 24 -0.78 16.42 -3.10
N ILE A 25 0.24 17.01 -3.71
CA ILE A 25 0.86 18.26 -3.23
C ILE A 25 -0.05 19.47 -3.48
N VAL A 26 -0.78 19.51 -4.60
CA VAL A 26 -1.63 20.66 -4.97
C VAL A 26 -2.63 21.07 -3.88
N PRO A 27 -3.37 20.16 -3.24
CA PRO A 27 -4.32 20.51 -2.18
C PRO A 27 -3.70 21.24 -0.98
N THR A 28 -2.42 21.03 -0.69
CA THR A 28 -1.74 21.69 0.45
C THR A 28 -1.64 23.22 0.26
N PHE A 29 -1.66 23.68 -0.99
CA PHE A 29 -1.63 25.10 -1.33
C PHE A 29 -3.05 25.70 -1.50
N LEU A 30 -4.08 24.87 -1.47
CA LEU A 30 -5.46 25.31 -1.60
C LEU A 30 -6.07 25.48 -0.20
N ASN A 31 -6.46 26.71 0.14
CA ASN A 31 -7.21 26.97 1.36
C ASN A 31 -8.68 26.54 1.15
N PHE A 32 -9.06 25.35 1.58
CA PHE A 32 -10.43 24.87 1.47
C PHE A 32 -11.42 25.53 2.44
N GLY A 33 -10.98 26.53 3.21
CA GLY A 33 -11.79 27.19 4.25
C GLY A 33 -12.14 26.27 5.42
N SER A 34 -12.84 26.81 6.42
CA SER A 34 -13.36 25.98 7.49
C SER A 34 -14.52 25.13 6.96
N MET A 35 -14.36 23.81 6.97
CA MET A 35 -15.45 22.88 6.66
C MET A 35 -16.34 22.71 7.90
N ASP A 36 -17.15 23.73 8.20
CA ASP A 36 -17.94 23.82 9.44
C ASP A 36 -19.04 22.75 9.55
N LYS A 37 -19.35 22.06 8.45
CA LYS A 37 -20.40 21.01 8.45
C LYS A 37 -19.81 19.68 8.93
N PRO A 38 -20.43 19.01 9.90
CA PRO A 38 -20.04 17.68 10.31
C PRO A 38 -19.96 16.72 9.08
N GLY A 39 -18.84 16.04 8.93
CA GLY A 39 -18.62 15.11 7.83
C GLY A 39 -18.14 15.70 6.50
N ALA A 40 -18.15 17.02 6.31
CA ALA A 40 -17.68 17.64 5.05
C ALA A 40 -16.22 17.27 4.73
N GLY A 41 -15.34 17.20 5.73
CA GLY A 41 -13.95 16.79 5.58
C GLY A 41 -13.82 15.36 5.05
N TYR A 42 -14.61 14.42 5.54
CA TYR A 42 -14.58 13.04 5.05
C TYR A 42 -15.05 12.93 3.59
N VAL A 43 -16.10 13.67 3.22
CA VAL A 43 -16.56 13.73 1.82
C VAL A 43 -15.48 14.31 0.92
N ALA A 44 -14.78 15.34 1.37
CA ALA A 44 -13.65 15.92 0.62
C ALA A 44 -12.50 14.92 0.45
N ILE A 45 -12.13 14.16 1.49
CA ILE A 45 -11.13 13.10 1.43
C ILE A 45 -11.53 12.04 0.38
N ILE A 46 -12.77 11.57 0.41
CA ILE A 46 -13.27 10.61 -0.59
C ILE A 46 -13.15 11.18 -2.00
N ALA A 47 -13.61 12.42 -2.21
CA ALA A 47 -13.54 13.07 -3.52
C ALA A 47 -12.09 13.24 -4.00
N LEU A 48 -11.18 13.66 -3.12
CA LEU A 48 -9.75 13.81 -3.43
C LEU A 48 -9.13 12.46 -3.81
N HIS A 49 -9.40 11.37 -3.10
CA HIS A 49 -8.86 10.06 -3.47
C HIS A 49 -9.36 9.60 -4.85
N ILE A 50 -10.64 9.82 -5.15
CA ILE A 50 -11.19 9.49 -6.48
C ILE A 50 -10.53 10.32 -7.58
N ILE A 51 -10.30 11.61 -7.35
CA ILE A 51 -9.69 12.51 -8.33
C ILE A 51 -8.20 12.19 -8.48
N ILE A 52 -7.46 12.09 -7.38
CA ILE A 52 -6.00 11.98 -7.37
C ILE A 52 -5.53 10.59 -7.81
N PHE A 53 -6.20 9.53 -7.39
CA PHE A 53 -5.82 8.14 -7.72
C PHE A 53 -6.70 7.53 -8.82
N GLY A 54 -8.03 7.64 -8.65
CA GLY A 54 -8.99 6.94 -9.50
C GLY A 54 -8.95 7.43 -10.93
N PHE A 55 -8.96 8.75 -11.17
CA PHE A 55 -8.92 9.30 -12.52
C PHE A 55 -7.61 8.99 -13.26
N PRO A 56 -6.40 9.23 -12.70
CA PRO A 56 -5.15 8.86 -13.36
C PRO A 56 -5.04 7.35 -13.62
N ALA A 57 -5.49 6.50 -12.70
CA ALA A 57 -5.49 5.04 -12.89
C ALA A 57 -6.41 4.62 -14.04
N ALA A 58 -7.63 5.16 -14.10
CA ALA A 58 -8.57 4.88 -15.19
C ALA A 58 -8.01 5.36 -16.53
N PHE A 59 -7.44 6.56 -16.58
CA PHE A 59 -6.80 7.13 -17.76
C PHE A 59 -5.60 6.29 -18.23
N TYR A 60 -4.76 5.83 -17.31
CA TYR A 60 -3.66 4.93 -17.62
C TYR A 60 -4.16 3.62 -18.25
N CYS A 61 -5.16 2.99 -17.64
CA CYS A 61 -5.79 1.78 -18.17
C CYS A 61 -6.43 2.00 -19.54
N TYR A 62 -7.04 3.16 -19.77
CA TYR A 62 -7.61 3.54 -21.07
C TYR A 62 -6.53 3.61 -22.16
N ILE A 63 -5.42 4.30 -21.90
CA ILE A 63 -4.28 4.39 -22.83
C ILE A 63 -3.67 3.02 -23.13
N LYS A 64 -3.50 2.17 -22.10
CA LYS A 64 -2.94 0.81 -22.26
C LYS A 64 -3.89 -0.16 -22.94
N GLY A 65 -5.18 0.15 -22.97
CA GLY A 65 -6.22 -0.60 -23.63
C GLY A 65 -6.75 -1.80 -22.85
N LYS A 66 -7.81 -2.40 -23.38
CA LYS A 66 -8.58 -3.49 -22.72
C LYS A 66 -7.72 -4.72 -22.36
N GLY A 67 -6.68 -5.03 -23.13
CA GLY A 67 -5.78 -6.15 -22.86
C GLY A 67 -4.97 -5.96 -21.56
N PHE A 68 -4.60 -4.72 -21.22
CA PHE A 68 -3.95 -4.42 -19.97
C PHE A 68 -4.93 -4.48 -18.79
N ALA A 69 -6.07 -3.83 -18.89
CA ALA A 69 -7.09 -3.82 -17.84
C ALA A 69 -7.54 -5.23 -17.42
N LYS A 70 -7.60 -6.17 -18.37
CA LYS A 70 -7.92 -7.59 -18.09
C LYS A 70 -6.85 -8.32 -17.26
N ARG A 71 -5.61 -7.81 -17.22
CA ARG A 71 -4.55 -8.40 -16.39
C ARG A 71 -4.71 -8.03 -14.91
N ILE A 72 -5.44 -6.96 -14.63
CA ILE A 72 -5.79 -6.55 -13.25
C ILE A 72 -6.94 -7.45 -12.80
N LYS A 73 -6.60 -8.51 -12.08
CA LYS A 73 -7.60 -9.46 -11.59
C LYS A 73 -8.28 -8.92 -10.32
N LEU A 74 -9.58 -8.65 -10.42
CA LEU A 74 -10.42 -8.14 -9.32
C LEU A 74 -11.45 -9.21 -8.85
N SER A 75 -11.05 -10.49 -8.86
CA SER A 75 -11.90 -11.56 -8.36
C SER A 75 -11.86 -11.63 -6.83
N PRO A 76 -12.98 -11.88 -6.14
CA PRO A 76 -12.98 -12.01 -4.69
C PRO A 76 -12.13 -13.22 -4.25
N PRO A 77 -11.37 -13.10 -3.14
CA PRO A 77 -10.60 -14.22 -2.61
C PRO A 77 -11.54 -15.32 -2.11
N ARG A 78 -11.21 -16.59 -2.42
CA ARG A 78 -12.03 -17.76 -2.06
C ARG A 78 -11.15 -18.87 -1.49
N GLY A 79 -11.71 -19.66 -0.56
CA GLY A 79 -11.02 -20.80 0.02
C GLY A 79 -9.66 -20.43 0.65
N LYS A 80 -8.58 -21.05 0.21
CA LYS A 80 -7.23 -20.79 0.77
C LYS A 80 -6.71 -19.36 0.50
N SER A 81 -7.12 -18.74 -0.61
CA SER A 81 -6.79 -17.34 -0.88
C SER A 81 -7.41 -16.40 0.14
N PHE A 82 -8.61 -16.69 0.64
CA PHE A 82 -9.23 -15.93 1.73
C PHE A 82 -8.42 -16.05 3.04
N GLY A 83 -7.95 -17.28 3.37
CA GLY A 83 -7.07 -17.50 4.52
C GLY A 83 -5.76 -16.72 4.42
N VAL A 84 -5.09 -16.72 3.25
CA VAL A 84 -3.90 -15.90 2.99
C VAL A 84 -4.20 -14.40 3.17
N THR A 85 -5.35 -13.93 2.70
CA THR A 85 -5.78 -12.52 2.84
C THR A 85 -5.92 -12.12 4.31
N LEU A 86 -6.63 -12.91 5.11
CA LEU A 86 -6.85 -12.60 6.54
C LEU A 86 -5.57 -12.68 7.35
N LEU A 87 -4.76 -13.74 7.15
CA LEU A 87 -3.46 -13.87 7.83
C LEU A 87 -2.50 -12.75 7.42
N GLY A 88 -2.52 -12.36 6.14
CA GLY A 88 -1.76 -11.22 5.65
C GLY A 88 -2.19 -9.90 6.28
N ALA A 89 -3.49 -9.67 6.50
CA ALA A 89 -3.98 -8.50 7.23
C ALA A 89 -3.48 -8.49 8.69
N VAL A 90 -3.50 -9.64 9.38
CA VAL A 90 -2.95 -9.74 10.74
C VAL A 90 -1.45 -9.46 10.75
N LEU A 91 -0.70 -9.96 9.77
CA LEU A 91 0.73 -9.67 9.65
C LEU A 91 1.01 -8.19 9.40
N LEU A 92 0.22 -7.50 8.55
CA LEU A 92 0.31 -6.06 8.37
C LEU A 92 0.14 -5.30 9.69
N MET A 93 -0.89 -5.67 10.48
CA MET A 93 -1.16 -5.05 11.77
C MET A 93 0.01 -5.24 12.75
N LEU A 94 0.49 -6.48 12.91
CA LEU A 94 1.59 -6.80 13.82
C LEU A 94 2.91 -6.18 13.36
N GLN A 95 3.24 -6.26 12.07
CA GLN A 95 4.43 -5.66 11.48
C GLN A 95 4.46 -4.15 11.69
N SER A 96 3.35 -3.48 11.35
CA SER A 96 3.22 -2.03 11.53
C SER A 96 3.37 -1.63 13.00
N CYS A 97 2.75 -2.34 13.94
CA CYS A 97 2.94 -2.08 15.38
C CYS A 97 4.41 -2.21 15.79
N ILE A 98 5.09 -3.31 15.39
CA ILE A 98 6.50 -3.53 15.74
C ILE A 98 7.38 -2.40 15.19
N LEU A 99 7.19 -2.03 13.93
CA LEU A 99 8.00 -0.99 13.28
C LEU A 99 7.72 0.40 13.86
N LYS A 100 6.46 0.74 14.11
CA LYS A 100 6.07 2.02 14.72
C LYS A 100 6.64 2.17 16.13
N PHE A 101 6.59 1.11 16.94
CA PHE A 101 7.25 1.10 18.25
C PHE A 101 8.76 1.27 18.12
N GLY A 102 9.39 0.63 17.13
CA GLY A 102 10.81 0.83 16.84
C GLY A 102 11.13 2.30 16.53
N VAL A 103 10.36 2.92 15.67
CA VAL A 103 10.49 4.34 15.30
C VAL A 103 10.34 5.25 16.54
N PHE A 104 9.33 4.98 17.38
CA PHE A 104 9.12 5.70 18.64
C PHE A 104 10.29 5.54 19.61
N TYR A 105 10.81 4.33 19.77
CA TYR A 105 11.93 4.04 20.67
C TYR A 105 13.22 4.79 20.27
N PHE A 106 13.40 5.06 18.96
CA PHE A 106 14.51 5.89 18.46
C PHE A 106 14.24 7.40 18.54
N GLY A 107 13.19 7.82 19.27
CA GLY A 107 12.94 9.22 19.63
C GLY A 107 12.09 10.01 18.64
N TYR A 108 11.45 9.35 17.69
CA TYR A 108 10.44 10.01 16.85
C TYR A 108 9.10 10.05 17.58
N ASP A 109 8.56 11.24 17.79
CA ASP A 109 7.23 11.39 18.39
C ASP A 109 6.14 10.91 17.45
N TYR A 110 5.62 9.71 17.72
CA TYR A 110 4.58 9.10 16.92
C TYR A 110 3.22 9.82 17.02
N SER A 111 2.99 10.57 18.10
CA SER A 111 1.74 11.31 18.29
C SER A 111 1.54 12.41 17.24
N ALA A 112 2.63 12.92 16.67
CA ALA A 112 2.62 13.89 15.58
C ALA A 112 2.29 13.26 14.20
N TYR A 113 2.44 11.96 14.05
CA TYR A 113 2.37 11.23 12.77
C TYR A 113 1.12 10.37 12.62
N THR A 114 0.07 10.63 13.38
CA THR A 114 -1.23 10.04 13.01
C THR A 114 -1.67 10.66 11.70
N LEU A 115 -1.87 9.85 10.68
CA LEU A 115 -2.12 10.18 9.26
C LEU A 115 -3.17 11.29 9.04
N TYR A 116 -3.90 11.68 10.07
CA TYR A 116 -4.97 12.65 10.03
C TYR A 116 -4.94 13.63 11.20
N GLY A 117 -3.84 13.70 11.96
CA GLY A 117 -3.69 14.64 13.08
C GLY A 117 -4.85 14.56 14.09
N SER A 118 -4.82 15.39 15.09
CA SER A 118 -5.90 15.58 16.06
C SER A 118 -7.21 16.14 15.46
N SER A 119 -7.23 16.46 14.15
CA SER A 119 -8.34 17.12 13.45
C SER A 119 -9.50 16.18 13.10
N PHE A 120 -9.27 14.85 13.04
CA PHE A 120 -10.29 13.87 12.70
C PHE A 120 -10.56 12.92 13.86
N SER A 121 -11.35 13.36 14.83
CA SER A 121 -11.86 12.46 15.87
C SER A 121 -13.05 11.68 15.32
N VAL A 122 -12.94 10.35 15.24
CA VAL A 122 -14.09 9.49 14.93
C VAL A 122 -15.03 9.51 16.13
N LYS A 123 -16.17 10.23 16.01
CA LYS A 123 -17.24 10.20 17.02
C LYS A 123 -18.07 8.95 16.80
N ALA A 124 -17.87 7.95 17.65
CA ALA A 124 -18.60 6.68 17.59
C ALA A 124 -20.05 6.75 18.13
N ASP A 125 -20.57 7.97 18.29
CA ASP A 125 -21.86 8.21 18.96
C ASP A 125 -23.09 7.87 18.07
N SER A 126 -22.85 7.65 16.77
CA SER A 126 -23.90 7.31 15.80
C SER A 126 -23.36 6.45 14.66
N LEU A 127 -24.24 5.68 14.00
CA LEU A 127 -23.87 4.91 12.80
C LEU A 127 -23.25 5.80 11.71
N GLY A 128 -23.78 6.99 11.48
CA GLY A 128 -23.21 7.95 10.53
C GLY A 128 -21.82 8.45 10.95
N GLY A 129 -21.58 8.58 12.26
CA GLY A 129 -20.28 8.94 12.84
C GLY A 129 -19.19 7.87 12.65
N ILE A 130 -19.55 6.63 12.31
CA ILE A 130 -18.61 5.53 12.05
C ILE A 130 -18.49 5.25 10.55
N ILE A 131 -19.60 5.17 9.82
CA ILE A 131 -19.62 4.75 8.41
C ILE A 131 -18.79 5.70 7.54
N LEU A 132 -18.99 7.00 7.69
CA LEU A 132 -18.33 8.00 6.85
C LEU A 132 -16.81 8.06 7.07
N PRO A 133 -16.28 8.09 8.32
CA PRO A 133 -14.85 7.94 8.58
C PRO A 133 -14.26 6.63 8.03
N VAL A 134 -14.93 5.49 8.23
CA VAL A 134 -14.47 4.20 7.70
C VAL A 134 -14.42 4.22 6.18
N ALA A 135 -15.42 4.78 5.52
CA ALA A 135 -15.40 4.93 4.07
C ALA A 135 -14.25 5.82 3.60
N ALA A 136 -14.04 6.99 4.26
CA ALA A 136 -13.07 7.99 3.86
C ALA A 136 -11.63 7.61 4.18
N LEU A 137 -11.40 6.95 5.32
CA LEU A 137 -10.06 6.72 5.85
C LEU A 137 -9.59 5.26 5.73
N ALA A 138 -10.50 4.31 5.49
CA ALA A 138 -10.13 2.91 5.37
C ALA A 138 -10.47 2.32 3.99
N ILE A 139 -11.71 2.47 3.51
CA ILE A 139 -12.18 1.74 2.34
C ILE A 139 -11.71 2.40 1.05
N VAL A 140 -12.01 3.69 0.86
CA VAL A 140 -11.72 4.40 -0.40
C VAL A 140 -10.23 4.53 -0.65
N PRO A 141 -9.37 4.93 0.33
CA PRO A 141 -7.92 4.93 0.15
C PRO A 141 -7.37 3.57 -0.25
N ALA A 142 -7.71 2.51 0.51
CA ALA A 142 -7.21 1.17 0.23
C ALA A 142 -7.58 0.70 -1.19
N ILE A 143 -8.83 0.93 -1.65
CA ILE A 143 -9.23 0.58 -3.02
C ILE A 143 -8.41 1.37 -4.04
N ALA A 144 -8.31 2.69 -3.87
CA ALA A 144 -7.67 3.58 -4.82
C ALA A 144 -6.16 3.30 -4.94
N GLU A 145 -5.49 3.13 -3.82
CA GLU A 145 -4.06 2.84 -3.75
C GLU A 145 -3.74 1.45 -4.28
N GLU A 146 -4.48 0.40 -3.87
CA GLU A 146 -4.21 -0.95 -4.36
C GLU A 146 -4.46 -1.10 -5.87
N LEU A 147 -5.43 -0.39 -6.43
CA LEU A 147 -5.63 -0.35 -7.89
C LEU A 147 -4.42 0.25 -8.61
N VAL A 148 -3.80 1.30 -8.08
CA VAL A 148 -2.59 1.90 -8.65
C VAL A 148 -1.38 0.99 -8.44
N PHE A 149 -1.05 0.66 -7.19
CA PHE A 149 0.23 0.03 -6.89
C PHE A 149 0.25 -1.46 -7.23
N ARG A 150 -0.80 -2.22 -6.89
CA ARG A 150 -0.85 -3.68 -7.17
C ARG A 150 -1.56 -3.97 -8.48
N GLY A 151 -2.59 -3.18 -8.79
CA GLY A 151 -3.30 -3.30 -10.06
C GLY A 151 -2.44 -2.86 -11.24
N ILE A 152 -1.84 -1.68 -11.21
CA ILE A 152 -1.10 -1.12 -12.35
C ILE A 152 0.40 -1.37 -12.22
N VAL A 153 1.06 -0.82 -11.19
CA VAL A 153 2.54 -0.82 -11.11
C VAL A 153 3.09 -2.23 -11.02
N PHE A 154 2.65 -3.01 -10.05
CA PHE A 154 3.10 -4.40 -9.85
C PHE A 154 2.79 -5.28 -11.07
N THR A 155 1.58 -5.15 -11.65
CA THR A 155 1.18 -5.91 -12.83
C THR A 155 1.99 -5.53 -14.08
N GLU A 156 2.31 -4.25 -14.29
CA GLU A 156 3.12 -3.80 -15.43
C GLU A 156 4.54 -4.34 -15.35
N TYR A 157 5.13 -4.36 -14.16
CA TYR A 157 6.47 -4.88 -13.91
C TYR A 157 6.54 -6.40 -13.71
N SER A 158 5.42 -7.12 -13.68
CA SER A 158 5.39 -8.58 -13.40
C SER A 158 6.36 -9.41 -14.25
N LYS A 159 6.63 -8.97 -15.49
CA LYS A 159 7.61 -9.62 -16.40
C LYS A 159 9.05 -9.55 -15.92
N THR A 160 9.39 -8.62 -15.04
CA THR A 160 10.73 -8.50 -14.44
C THR A 160 10.91 -9.44 -13.24
N GLY A 161 9.92 -10.26 -12.94
CA GLY A 161 9.89 -11.16 -11.79
C GLY A 161 9.31 -10.51 -10.54
N PHE A 162 9.01 -11.36 -9.54
CA PHE A 162 8.36 -10.93 -8.30
C PHE A 162 9.13 -9.83 -7.57
N PHE A 163 10.42 -10.06 -7.29
CA PHE A 163 11.20 -9.14 -6.46
C PHE A 163 11.32 -7.74 -7.06
N CYS A 164 11.66 -7.64 -8.35
CA CYS A 164 11.77 -6.32 -8.99
C CYS A 164 10.43 -5.59 -9.01
N SER A 165 9.34 -6.28 -9.37
CA SER A 165 8.01 -5.68 -9.40
C SER A 165 7.50 -5.29 -8.01
N ALA A 166 7.75 -6.12 -6.99
CA ALA A 166 7.36 -5.84 -5.62
C ALA A 166 8.15 -4.67 -5.02
N ILE A 167 9.48 -4.67 -5.17
CA ILE A 167 10.34 -3.57 -4.70
C ILE A 167 9.95 -2.25 -5.37
N ALA A 168 9.81 -2.23 -6.69
CA ALA A 168 9.44 -1.00 -7.41
C ALA A 168 8.06 -0.48 -7.00
N SER A 169 7.06 -1.37 -6.87
CA SER A 169 5.71 -1.01 -6.43
C SER A 169 5.69 -0.49 -4.99
N SER A 170 6.44 -1.12 -4.08
CA SER A 170 6.48 -0.75 -2.67
C SER A 170 7.28 0.52 -2.41
N LEU A 171 8.36 0.77 -3.17
CA LEU A 171 9.07 2.04 -3.14
C LEU A 171 8.19 3.20 -3.56
N LEU A 172 7.51 3.05 -4.72
CA LEU A 172 6.60 4.08 -5.21
C LEU A 172 5.41 4.30 -4.26
N PHE A 173 4.92 3.23 -3.61
CA PHE A 173 3.89 3.32 -2.57
C PHE A 173 4.39 4.09 -1.35
N ALA A 174 5.62 3.84 -0.89
CA ALA A 174 6.19 4.55 0.24
C ALA A 174 6.48 6.03 -0.07
N PHE A 175 6.93 6.33 -1.28
CA PHE A 175 7.27 7.71 -1.68
C PHE A 175 6.06 8.65 -1.69
N ILE A 176 4.86 8.19 -2.09
CA ILE A 176 3.67 9.06 -2.12
C ILE A 176 3.22 9.53 -0.72
N HIS A 177 3.69 8.88 0.34
CA HIS A 177 3.34 9.29 1.70
C HIS A 177 4.19 10.46 2.21
N PHE A 178 5.29 10.79 1.54
CA PHE A 178 6.19 11.90 1.87
C PHE A 178 6.65 11.94 3.34
N ASP A 179 6.63 10.82 4.02
CA ASP A 179 6.99 10.66 5.41
C ASP A 179 8.25 9.80 5.53
N PHE A 180 9.37 10.45 5.85
CA PHE A 180 10.66 9.77 5.97
C PHE A 180 10.70 8.84 7.19
N ALA A 181 10.06 9.22 8.30
CA ALA A 181 10.07 8.43 9.52
C ALA A 181 9.30 7.10 9.35
N GLN A 182 8.21 7.11 8.60
CA GLN A 182 7.40 5.94 8.33
C GLN A 182 7.71 5.25 7.00
N PHE A 183 8.71 5.73 6.25
CA PHE A 183 9.09 5.16 4.95
C PHE A 183 9.26 3.64 4.97
N LEU A 184 9.99 3.14 5.97
CA LEU A 184 10.25 1.70 6.11
C LEU A 184 8.96 0.91 6.36
N ILE A 185 8.02 1.49 7.11
CA ILE A 185 6.72 0.88 7.41
C ILE A 185 5.92 0.73 6.11
N TYR A 186 5.73 1.83 5.37
CA TYR A 186 5.01 1.81 4.09
C TYR A 186 5.66 0.88 3.06
N PHE A 187 7.00 0.86 3.02
CA PHE A 187 7.73 -0.01 2.11
C PHE A 187 7.51 -1.50 2.41
N LEU A 188 7.65 -1.91 3.68
CA LEU A 188 7.49 -3.31 4.09
C LEU A 188 6.03 -3.75 4.04
N ASP A 189 5.08 -2.89 4.40
CA ASP A 189 3.64 -3.14 4.23
C ASP A 189 3.32 -3.28 2.74
N GLY A 190 3.94 -2.43 1.91
CA GLY A 190 3.88 -2.53 0.47
C GLY A 190 4.35 -3.86 -0.09
N MET A 191 5.48 -4.37 0.40
CA MET A 191 6.04 -5.67 0.02
C MET A 191 5.11 -6.82 0.40
N LEU A 192 4.52 -6.78 1.60
CA LEU A 192 3.59 -7.81 2.06
C LEU A 192 2.29 -7.81 1.24
N LEU A 193 1.75 -6.65 0.89
CA LEU A 193 0.59 -6.54 0.00
C LEU A 193 0.89 -7.07 -1.42
N CYS A 194 2.07 -6.80 -1.98
CA CYS A 194 2.51 -7.41 -3.24
C CYS A 194 2.60 -8.94 -3.12
N PHE A 195 3.09 -9.44 -1.99
CA PHE A 195 3.19 -10.87 -1.74
C PHE A 195 1.81 -11.53 -1.64
N ILE A 196 0.84 -10.89 -0.96
CA ILE A 196 -0.55 -11.35 -0.91
C ILE A 196 -1.14 -11.47 -2.33
N VAL A 197 -0.95 -10.45 -3.19
CA VAL A 197 -1.43 -10.49 -4.59
C VAL A 197 -0.74 -11.60 -5.37
N PHE A 198 0.56 -11.78 -5.21
CA PHE A 198 1.32 -12.84 -5.86
C PHE A 198 0.79 -14.23 -5.49
N LEU A 199 0.56 -14.47 -4.20
CA LEU A 199 0.06 -15.75 -3.67
C LEU A 199 -1.39 -16.05 -4.11
N THR A 200 -2.26 -15.03 -4.04
CA THR A 200 -3.70 -15.21 -4.28
C THR A 200 -4.09 -15.03 -5.75
N GLY A 201 -3.26 -14.34 -6.52
CA GLY A 201 -3.52 -14.00 -7.92
C GLY A 201 -4.59 -12.93 -8.12
N THR A 202 -5.00 -12.19 -7.08
CA THR A 202 -6.03 -11.14 -7.19
C THR A 202 -5.68 -9.91 -6.37
N VAL A 203 -5.89 -8.73 -6.95
CA VAL A 203 -5.70 -7.43 -6.28
C VAL A 203 -6.72 -7.23 -5.15
N THR A 204 -7.90 -7.84 -5.27
CA THR A 204 -8.95 -7.76 -4.23
C THR A 204 -8.47 -8.32 -2.89
N SER A 205 -7.56 -9.29 -2.87
CA SER A 205 -6.96 -9.77 -1.62
C SER A 205 -6.14 -8.69 -0.91
N ALA A 206 -5.34 -7.92 -1.65
CA ALA A 206 -4.60 -6.80 -1.08
C ALA A 206 -5.56 -5.68 -0.62
N ILE A 207 -6.59 -5.36 -1.42
CA ILE A 207 -7.63 -4.38 -1.03
C ILE A 207 -8.26 -4.78 0.30
N VAL A 208 -8.71 -6.03 0.45
CA VAL A 208 -9.35 -6.49 1.70
C VAL A 208 -8.36 -6.45 2.87
N ALA A 209 -7.13 -6.93 2.69
CA ALA A 209 -6.11 -6.89 3.74
C ALA A 209 -5.78 -5.45 4.17
N HIS A 210 -5.66 -4.54 3.21
CA HIS A 210 -5.40 -3.12 3.46
C HIS A 210 -6.58 -2.42 4.15
N ILE A 211 -7.83 -2.68 3.75
CA ILE A 211 -9.01 -2.17 4.45
C ILE A 211 -9.03 -2.62 5.91
N LEU A 212 -8.79 -3.90 6.17
CA LEU A 212 -8.74 -4.44 7.54
C LEU A 212 -7.62 -3.79 8.37
N TYR A 213 -6.46 -3.57 7.76
CA TYR A 213 -5.36 -2.84 8.38
C TYR A 213 -5.76 -1.40 8.72
N ASN A 214 -6.34 -0.65 7.78
CA ASN A 214 -6.77 0.74 8.03
C ASN A 214 -7.87 0.82 9.10
N ILE A 215 -8.80 -0.14 9.15
CA ILE A 215 -9.80 -0.22 10.24
C ILE A 215 -9.10 -0.46 11.58
N PHE A 216 -8.09 -1.32 11.62
CA PHE A 216 -7.29 -1.55 12.82
C PHE A 216 -6.58 -0.26 13.27
N VAL A 217 -5.96 0.48 12.35
CA VAL A 217 -5.31 1.76 12.66
C VAL A 217 -6.32 2.77 13.24
N LEU A 218 -7.55 2.82 12.69
CA LEU A 218 -8.58 3.76 13.16
C LEU A 218 -9.10 3.42 14.56
N PHE A 219 -9.25 2.16 14.91
CA PHE A 219 -9.98 1.76 16.13
C PHE A 219 -9.15 0.93 17.11
N GLY A 220 -8.23 0.11 16.62
CA GLY A 220 -7.49 -0.89 17.39
C GLY A 220 -6.13 -0.43 17.89
N GLU A 221 -5.39 0.30 17.05
CA GLU A 221 -3.99 0.66 17.31
C GLU A 221 -3.80 1.41 18.63
N LYS A 222 -4.70 2.31 18.99
CA LYS A 222 -4.66 3.06 20.26
C LYS A 222 -4.62 2.17 21.50
N TYR A 223 -5.28 1.00 21.46
CA TYR A 223 -5.25 0.06 22.57
C TYR A 223 -3.91 -0.66 22.70
N VAL A 224 -3.27 -0.93 21.58
CA VAL A 224 -1.91 -1.49 21.55
C VAL A 224 -0.94 -0.52 22.23
N TRP A 225 -1.04 0.78 21.92
CA TRP A 225 -0.24 1.83 22.56
C TRP A 225 -0.49 1.95 24.07
N LEU A 226 -1.74 1.84 24.52
CA LEU A 226 -2.07 1.87 25.95
C LEU A 226 -1.40 0.74 26.74
N PHE A 227 -1.27 -0.46 26.14
CA PHE A 227 -0.57 -1.58 26.77
C PHE A 227 0.95 -1.38 26.82
N SER A 228 1.54 -0.70 25.84
CA SER A 228 2.99 -0.45 25.81
C SER A 228 3.43 0.66 26.77
N SER A 229 2.51 1.51 27.21
CA SER A 229 2.81 2.69 28.04
C SER A 229 3.22 2.37 29.48
N ASN A 230 3.16 1.11 29.90
CA ASN A 230 3.56 0.70 31.25
C ASN A 230 5.03 0.22 31.26
N PRO A 231 5.96 0.98 31.87
CA PRO A 231 7.39 0.65 31.88
C PRO A 231 7.71 -0.75 32.42
N ASP A 232 6.93 -1.22 33.43
CA ASP A 232 7.17 -2.51 34.05
C ASP A 232 6.85 -3.71 33.15
N SER A 233 6.03 -3.53 32.12
CA SER A 233 5.61 -4.58 31.18
C SER A 233 6.06 -4.36 29.74
N GLU A 234 6.77 -3.28 29.45
CA GLU A 234 7.16 -2.92 28.08
C GLU A 234 7.96 -4.03 27.38
N LEU A 235 8.99 -4.58 28.03
CA LEU A 235 9.79 -5.67 27.47
C LEU A 235 8.94 -6.92 27.19
N LEU A 236 8.08 -7.31 28.14
CA LEU A 236 7.20 -8.46 27.99
C LEU A 236 6.22 -8.23 26.84
N PHE A 237 5.67 -7.02 26.71
CA PHE A 237 4.79 -6.64 25.61
C PHE A 237 5.48 -6.80 24.24
N TRP A 238 6.73 -6.32 24.12
CA TRP A 238 7.52 -6.49 22.90
C TRP A 238 7.78 -7.95 22.56
N LEU A 239 8.15 -8.75 23.54
CA LEU A 239 8.40 -10.18 23.34
C LEU A 239 7.13 -10.91 22.86
N ILE A 240 5.98 -10.58 23.47
CA ILE A 240 4.69 -11.14 23.05
C ILE A 240 4.34 -10.72 21.60
N LEU A 241 4.52 -9.45 21.26
CA LEU A 241 4.20 -8.93 19.92
C LEU A 241 5.08 -9.59 18.85
N ILE A 242 6.37 -9.73 19.11
CA ILE A 242 7.31 -10.43 18.20
C ILE A 242 6.96 -11.93 18.10
N ALA A 243 6.66 -12.59 19.22
CA ALA A 243 6.27 -14.00 19.24
C ALA A 243 4.97 -14.24 18.43
N LEU A 244 3.98 -13.36 18.58
CA LEU A 244 2.75 -13.39 17.77
C LEU A 244 3.05 -13.18 16.28
N TYR A 245 3.90 -12.21 15.94
CA TYR A 245 4.29 -11.99 14.55
C TYR A 245 4.94 -13.24 13.93
N LEU A 246 5.89 -13.86 14.64
CA LEU A 246 6.56 -15.09 14.18
C LEU A 246 5.58 -16.26 14.06
N LEU A 247 4.66 -16.42 15.01
CA LEU A 247 3.62 -17.45 14.94
C LEU A 247 2.71 -17.26 13.74
N PHE A 248 2.17 -16.05 13.55
CA PHE A 248 1.30 -15.77 12.42
C PHE A 248 2.05 -15.83 11.07
N ALA A 249 3.33 -15.43 11.03
CA ALA A 249 4.18 -15.58 9.85
C ALA A 249 4.36 -17.06 9.48
N PHE A 250 4.61 -17.92 10.46
CA PHE A 250 4.71 -19.37 10.23
C PHE A 250 3.41 -19.95 9.67
N ILE A 251 2.25 -19.62 10.26
CA ILE A 251 0.93 -20.07 9.78
C ILE A 251 0.65 -19.50 8.38
N PHE A 252 1.01 -18.26 8.13
CA PHE A 252 0.86 -17.59 6.84
C PHE A 252 1.67 -18.31 5.76
N LEU A 253 2.95 -18.61 6.01
CA LEU A 253 3.81 -19.30 5.05
C LEU A 253 3.28 -20.70 4.68
N GLY A 254 2.82 -21.48 5.67
CA GLY A 254 2.20 -22.79 5.40
C GLY A 254 0.87 -22.69 4.65
N THR A 255 0.11 -21.60 4.83
CA THR A 255 -1.13 -21.34 4.10
C THR A 255 -0.82 -20.84 2.68
N ALA A 256 0.21 -20.02 2.53
CA ALA A 256 0.73 -19.50 1.27
C ALA A 256 1.18 -20.63 0.34
N GLU A 257 1.99 -21.56 0.86
CA GLU A 257 2.43 -22.75 0.11
C GLU A 257 1.24 -23.54 -0.43
N ARG A 258 0.28 -23.86 0.44
CA ARG A 258 -0.95 -24.58 0.03
C ARG A 258 -1.80 -23.81 -0.97
N CYS A 259 -1.78 -22.48 -0.91
CA CYS A 259 -2.47 -21.61 -1.88
C CYS A 259 -1.79 -21.67 -3.24
N MET A 260 -0.46 -21.60 -3.28
CA MET A 260 0.33 -21.69 -4.52
C MET A 260 0.20 -23.05 -5.19
N LEU A 261 0.30 -24.15 -4.43
CA LEU A 261 0.13 -25.50 -4.95
C LEU A 261 -1.24 -25.67 -5.62
N ARG A 262 -2.30 -25.20 -4.95
CA ARG A 262 -3.66 -25.28 -5.51
C ARG A 262 -3.85 -24.44 -6.77
N ARG A 263 -3.17 -23.27 -6.86
CA ARG A 263 -3.19 -22.46 -8.08
C ARG A 263 -2.48 -23.15 -9.23
N ALA A 264 -1.34 -23.79 -8.96
CA ALA A 264 -0.61 -24.58 -9.95
C ALA A 264 -1.45 -25.76 -10.44
N GLU A 265 -2.12 -26.51 -9.55
CA GLU A 265 -3.05 -27.59 -9.89
C GLU A 265 -4.20 -27.10 -10.79
N ASN A 266 -4.67 -25.87 -10.62
CA ASN A 266 -5.73 -25.26 -11.43
C ASN A 266 -5.21 -24.63 -12.74
N GLY A 267 -3.92 -24.75 -13.05
CA GLY A 267 -3.29 -24.15 -14.24
C GLY A 267 -3.19 -22.62 -14.20
N ASP A 268 -3.30 -22.01 -13.00
CA ASP A 268 -3.14 -20.56 -12.82
C ASP A 268 -1.65 -20.24 -12.63
N GLU A 269 -0.91 -20.26 -13.73
CA GLU A 269 0.53 -20.01 -13.73
C GLU A 269 0.84 -18.51 -13.44
N PRO A 270 1.96 -18.23 -12.74
CA PRO A 270 2.45 -16.87 -12.60
C PRO A 270 2.82 -16.29 -13.98
N PRO A 271 2.81 -14.95 -14.13
CA PRO A 271 3.20 -14.31 -15.38
C PRO A 271 4.58 -14.77 -15.85
N ALA A 272 4.73 -15.00 -17.15
CA ALA A 272 6.01 -15.37 -17.75
C ALA A 272 7.04 -14.26 -17.49
N VAL A 273 8.17 -14.63 -16.91
CA VAL A 273 9.29 -13.74 -16.59
C VAL A 273 10.24 -13.66 -17.79
N LEU A 274 10.89 -12.51 -17.97
CA LEU A 274 11.95 -12.32 -18.95
C LEU A 274 13.06 -13.37 -18.79
N GLN A 275 13.76 -13.66 -19.88
CA GLN A 275 14.92 -14.55 -19.82
C GLN A 275 15.93 -14.02 -18.79
N LYS A 276 16.62 -14.92 -18.06
CA LYS A 276 17.56 -14.56 -16.99
C LYS A 276 18.62 -13.55 -17.43
N SER A 277 19.11 -13.66 -18.68
CA SER A 277 20.09 -12.73 -19.26
C SER A 277 19.57 -11.29 -19.44
N ALA A 278 18.26 -11.11 -19.58
CA ALA A 278 17.65 -9.80 -19.76
C ALA A 278 17.23 -9.11 -18.43
N LEU A 279 17.17 -9.85 -17.33
CA LEU A 279 16.73 -9.33 -16.03
C LEU A 279 17.58 -8.17 -15.50
N PRO A 280 18.92 -8.21 -15.50
CA PRO A 280 19.75 -7.10 -15.00
C PRO A 280 19.48 -5.79 -15.74
N ALA A 281 19.37 -5.86 -17.07
CA ALA A 281 19.06 -4.67 -17.88
C ALA A 281 17.65 -4.14 -17.62
N ALA A 282 16.69 -5.04 -17.38
CA ALA A 282 15.33 -4.66 -17.04
C ALA A 282 15.25 -4.01 -15.64
N TYR A 283 15.95 -4.55 -14.65
CA TYR A 283 16.06 -3.97 -13.30
C TYR A 283 16.68 -2.58 -13.35
N PHE A 284 17.83 -2.46 -14.02
CA PHE A 284 18.45 -1.16 -14.22
C PHE A 284 17.47 -0.16 -14.86
N ALA A 285 16.78 -0.56 -15.92
CA ALA A 285 15.82 0.30 -16.63
C ALA A 285 14.62 0.72 -15.77
N VAL A 286 14.15 -0.13 -14.84
CA VAL A 286 13.06 0.18 -13.89
C VAL A 286 13.52 1.27 -12.92
N PHE A 287 14.64 1.06 -12.24
CA PHE A 287 15.09 1.94 -11.15
C PHE A 287 15.80 3.21 -11.63
N THR A 288 16.28 3.26 -12.88
CA THR A 288 16.87 4.47 -13.48
C THR A 288 15.95 5.18 -14.47
N ALA A 289 14.68 4.78 -14.56
CA ALA A 289 13.69 5.51 -15.33
C ALA A 289 13.58 6.96 -14.85
N LYS A 290 13.59 7.93 -15.77
CA LYS A 290 13.53 9.36 -15.40
C LYS A 290 12.40 9.70 -14.41
N PRO A 291 11.14 9.23 -14.60
CA PRO A 291 10.09 9.51 -13.63
C PRO A 291 10.36 8.89 -12.24
N MET A 292 11.03 7.72 -12.16
CA MET A 292 11.41 7.10 -10.91
C MET A 292 12.44 7.98 -10.15
N LEU A 293 13.46 8.48 -10.86
CA LEU A 293 14.47 9.35 -10.25
C LEU A 293 13.89 10.70 -9.81
N ILE A 294 12.93 11.24 -10.57
CA ILE A 294 12.22 12.46 -10.20
C ILE A 294 11.34 12.21 -8.95
N GLU A 295 10.68 11.06 -8.87
CA GLU A 295 9.87 10.69 -7.71
C GLU A 295 10.70 10.54 -6.43
N ILE A 296 11.88 9.92 -6.52
CA ILE A 296 12.86 9.84 -5.42
C ILE A 296 13.28 11.25 -4.96
N ALA A 297 13.61 12.13 -5.90
CA ALA A 297 14.00 13.51 -5.59
C ALA A 297 12.83 14.29 -4.97
N LEU A 298 11.61 14.14 -5.50
CA LEU A 298 10.41 14.77 -4.98
C LEU A 298 10.12 14.33 -3.55
N PHE A 299 10.14 13.01 -3.28
CA PHE A 299 10.00 12.46 -1.94
C PHE A 299 11.03 13.08 -0.98
N ALA A 300 12.31 13.08 -1.36
CA ALA A 300 13.37 13.61 -0.50
C ALA A 300 13.17 15.11 -0.19
N ILE A 301 12.82 15.91 -1.20
CA ILE A 301 12.60 17.35 -1.02
C ILE A 301 11.40 17.60 -0.13
N VAL A 302 10.24 17.00 -0.42
CA VAL A 302 8.99 17.23 0.31
C VAL A 302 9.11 16.76 1.76
N SER A 303 9.70 15.57 2.00
CA SER A 303 9.93 15.05 3.34
C SER A 303 10.90 15.92 4.17
N LEU A 304 11.95 16.49 3.53
CA LEU A 304 12.92 17.35 4.24
C LEU A 304 12.37 18.73 4.62
N ILE A 305 11.49 19.30 3.78
CA ILE A 305 10.92 20.62 4.05
C ILE A 305 9.64 20.57 4.90
N GLY A 306 9.15 19.36 5.23
CA GLY A 306 7.93 19.17 6.02
C GLY A 306 6.70 19.82 5.39
N LEU A 307 6.51 19.66 4.07
CA LEU A 307 5.49 20.37 3.30
C LEU A 307 4.11 19.68 3.40
N LEU A 308 4.06 18.42 3.84
CA LEU A 308 2.84 17.60 3.93
C LEU A 308 2.61 17.07 5.33
#